data_7f76740f4a48780500463ca5dd99ab78
#
_entry.id   7f76740f4a48780500463ca5dd99ab78
#
_cell.length_a   1.000
_cell.length_b   1.000
_cell.length_c   1.000
_cell.angle_alpha   90.00
_cell.angle_beta   90.00
_cell.angle_gamma   90.00
#
_symmetry.space_group_name_H-M   'P 1'
#
loop_
_entity.id
_entity.type
_entity.pdbx_description
1 polymer ?
#
loop_
_entity_poly.entity_id
_entity_poly.type
_entity_poly.pdbx_seq_one_letter_code
_entity_poly.pdbx_strand_id
1 'polypeptide(L)'
;MAQSLDLVFLWHMHQPDYRAPEDGEYVLPWAYLHAIKDYTDMAEHLERHPAVHAVVNFVPVLIDQLEDYAAQIRHGPLRDPLLRLLVNDKLEALTLADKRMAIETCFRVNHARTVEMFAPYRRLHALQALAVAEGDDALTWLSGEYFA
;
A
#
# COMPACT_ATOMS: atom_id res chain seq x y z
N MET A 1 -16.02 -45.79 -14.92
CA MET A 1 -15.07 -44.79 -15.48
C MET A 1 -15.01 -43.64 -14.50
N ALA A 2 -13.85 -43.27 -13.98
CA ALA A 2 -13.71 -42.08 -13.16
C ALA A 2 -13.97 -40.87 -14.06
N GLN A 3 -14.87 -39.96 -13.64
CA GLN A 3 -15.05 -38.70 -14.33
C GLN A 3 -13.86 -37.80 -13.98
N SER A 4 -13.18 -37.26 -14.99
CA SER A 4 -12.14 -36.24 -14.79
C SER A 4 -12.82 -34.89 -14.61
N LEU A 5 -12.28 -34.08 -13.70
CA LEU A 5 -12.70 -32.69 -13.50
C LEU A 5 -11.56 -31.78 -13.94
N ASP A 6 -11.87 -30.85 -14.84
CA ASP A 6 -10.93 -29.79 -15.22
C ASP A 6 -11.17 -28.54 -14.35
N LEU A 7 -10.12 -28.03 -13.71
CA LEU A 7 -10.18 -26.85 -12.87
C LEU A 7 -9.35 -25.74 -13.53
N VAL A 8 -10.00 -24.61 -13.81
CA VAL A 8 -9.38 -23.43 -14.40
C VAL A 8 -9.33 -22.31 -13.37
N PHE A 9 -8.13 -21.77 -13.13
CA PHE A 9 -7.92 -20.59 -12.29
C PHE A 9 -7.81 -19.35 -13.18
N LEU A 10 -8.68 -18.38 -12.95
CA LEU A 10 -8.60 -17.05 -13.57
C LEU A 10 -8.39 -16.01 -12.47
N TRP A 11 -7.26 -15.33 -12.50
CA TRP A 11 -6.96 -14.20 -11.62
C TRP A 11 -7.23 -12.88 -12.34
N HIS A 12 -8.14 -12.10 -11.79
CA HIS A 12 -8.49 -10.79 -12.34
C HIS A 12 -7.81 -9.69 -11.51
N MET A 13 -6.72 -9.13 -12.06
CA MET A 13 -5.94 -8.04 -11.45
C MET A 13 -6.57 -6.72 -11.84
N HIS A 14 -7.25 -6.09 -10.89
CA HIS A 14 -7.95 -4.84 -11.11
C HIS A 14 -7.73 -3.87 -9.94
N GLN A 15 -7.46 -2.60 -10.26
CA GLN A 15 -7.58 -1.46 -9.35
C GLN A 15 -8.25 -0.33 -10.11
N PRO A 16 -9.11 0.48 -9.47
CA PRO A 16 -9.58 1.72 -10.07
C PRO A 16 -8.43 2.69 -10.27
N ASP A 17 -8.64 3.75 -11.05
CA ASP A 17 -7.66 4.83 -11.11
C ASP A 17 -7.68 5.61 -9.79
N TYR A 18 -6.54 5.65 -9.11
CA TYR A 18 -6.37 6.34 -7.83
C TYR A 18 -5.77 7.74 -7.99
N ARG A 19 -5.55 8.19 -9.22
CA ARG A 19 -5.02 9.54 -9.49
C ARG A 19 -6.13 10.57 -9.47
N ALA A 20 -5.89 11.70 -8.83
CA ALA A 20 -6.76 12.87 -8.90
C ALA A 20 -6.75 13.42 -10.34
N PRO A 21 -7.92 13.72 -10.94
CA PRO A 21 -7.99 14.23 -12.31
C PRO A 21 -7.30 15.58 -12.51
N GLU A 22 -7.20 16.38 -11.46
CA GLU A 22 -6.75 17.76 -11.50
C GLU A 22 -5.23 17.87 -11.65
N ASP A 23 -4.48 17.02 -10.97
CA ASP A 23 -3.01 17.12 -10.88
C ASP A 23 -2.28 15.79 -11.04
N GLY A 24 -3.03 14.68 -11.09
CA GLY A 24 -2.48 13.33 -11.21
C GLY A 24 -1.81 12.82 -9.93
N GLU A 25 -2.00 13.47 -8.77
CA GLU A 25 -1.55 12.94 -7.50
C GLU A 25 -2.37 11.71 -7.10
N TYR A 26 -1.72 10.75 -6.45
CA TYR A 26 -2.41 9.56 -5.95
C TYR A 26 -3.12 9.88 -4.64
N VAL A 27 -4.43 9.72 -4.64
CA VAL A 27 -5.26 9.91 -3.44
C VAL A 27 -5.25 8.69 -2.51
N LEU A 28 -4.86 7.53 -3.05
CA LEU A 28 -4.72 6.28 -2.31
C LEU A 28 -3.54 5.45 -2.86
N PRO A 29 -2.75 4.80 -2.00
CA PRO A 29 -1.53 4.09 -2.40
C PRO A 29 -1.77 2.65 -2.88
N TRP A 30 -3.02 2.24 -3.13
CA TRP A 30 -3.36 0.82 -3.27
C TRP A 30 -2.72 0.16 -4.49
N ALA A 31 -2.60 0.84 -5.64
CA ALA A 31 -1.94 0.27 -6.80
C ALA A 31 -0.47 -0.09 -6.47
N TYR A 32 0.25 0.80 -5.80
CA TYR A 32 1.62 0.59 -5.35
C TYR A 32 1.71 -0.55 -4.31
N LEU A 33 0.89 -0.51 -3.26
CA LEU A 33 0.94 -1.49 -2.17
C LEU A 33 0.58 -2.91 -2.66
N HIS A 34 -0.41 -3.04 -3.53
CA HIS A 34 -0.74 -4.32 -4.16
C HIS A 34 0.36 -4.80 -5.12
N ALA A 35 1.04 -3.88 -5.81
CA ALA A 35 2.13 -4.25 -6.71
C ALA A 35 3.28 -4.93 -5.97
N ILE A 36 3.73 -4.34 -4.85
CA ILE A 36 4.90 -4.84 -4.09
C ILE A 36 4.59 -6.07 -3.23
N LYS A 37 3.33 -6.41 -3.03
CA LYS A 37 2.91 -7.52 -2.17
C LYS A 37 2.07 -8.54 -2.94
N ASP A 38 0.82 -8.24 -3.19
CA ASP A 38 -0.14 -9.25 -3.63
C ASP A 38 0.17 -9.81 -5.02
N TYR A 39 0.50 -8.95 -5.98
CA TYR A 39 0.80 -9.40 -7.35
C TYR A 39 2.13 -10.12 -7.42
N THR A 40 3.11 -9.70 -6.62
CA THR A 40 4.40 -10.38 -6.49
C THR A 40 4.22 -11.76 -5.85
N ASP A 41 3.47 -11.87 -4.75
CA ASP A 41 3.18 -13.14 -4.08
C ASP A 41 2.44 -14.12 -5.00
N MET A 42 1.49 -13.62 -5.81
CA MET A 42 0.75 -14.47 -6.75
C MET A 42 1.68 -15.06 -7.82
N ALA A 43 2.60 -14.26 -8.35
CA ALA A 43 3.61 -14.74 -9.28
C ALA A 43 4.53 -15.78 -8.64
N GLU A 44 5.02 -15.53 -7.42
CA GLU A 44 5.85 -16.43 -6.65
C GLU A 44 5.17 -17.79 -6.38
N HIS A 45 3.86 -17.78 -6.10
CA HIS A 45 3.11 -19.04 -5.95
C HIS A 45 3.12 -19.88 -7.22
N LEU A 46 2.98 -19.29 -8.40
CA LEU A 46 3.07 -20.02 -9.66
C LEU A 46 4.48 -20.55 -9.92
N GLU A 47 5.51 -19.78 -9.62
CA GLU A 47 6.90 -20.20 -9.75
C GLU A 47 7.23 -21.39 -8.84
N ARG A 48 6.70 -21.41 -7.62
CA ARG A 48 6.88 -22.53 -6.66
C ARG A 48 6.08 -23.77 -7.04
N HIS A 49 5.04 -23.61 -7.86
CA HIS A 49 4.13 -24.70 -8.24
C HIS A 49 3.99 -24.81 -9.77
N PRO A 50 5.06 -25.18 -10.51
CA PRO A 50 5.10 -25.14 -11.97
C PRO A 50 4.09 -26.07 -12.66
N ALA A 51 3.51 -27.02 -11.92
CA ALA A 51 2.43 -27.88 -12.43
C ALA A 51 1.05 -27.20 -12.39
N VAL A 52 0.92 -26.04 -11.74
CA VAL A 52 -0.31 -25.26 -11.69
C VAL A 52 -0.30 -24.23 -12.82
N HIS A 53 -1.37 -24.21 -13.58
CA HIS A 53 -1.56 -23.22 -14.65
C HIS A 53 -2.71 -22.28 -14.27
N ALA A 54 -2.49 -20.99 -14.45
CA ALA A 54 -3.50 -19.97 -14.23
C ALA A 54 -3.57 -19.01 -15.42
N VAL A 55 -4.73 -18.45 -15.63
CA VAL A 55 -4.92 -17.31 -16.52
C VAL A 55 -4.90 -16.05 -15.70
N VAL A 56 -4.10 -15.06 -16.09
CA VAL A 56 -4.02 -13.78 -15.41
C VAL A 56 -4.53 -12.69 -16.34
N ASN A 57 -5.52 -11.94 -15.90
CA ASN A 57 -6.05 -10.78 -16.60
C ASN A 57 -5.64 -9.50 -15.87
N PHE A 58 -4.92 -8.62 -16.55
CA PHE A 58 -4.61 -7.28 -16.07
C PHE A 58 -5.50 -6.25 -16.77
N VAL A 59 -6.21 -5.42 -16.02
CA VAL A 59 -6.97 -4.32 -16.63
C VAL A 59 -6.03 -3.18 -17.03
N PRO A 60 -6.30 -2.49 -18.16
CA PRO A 60 -5.41 -1.44 -18.68
C PRO A 60 -5.12 -0.32 -17.67
N VAL A 61 -6.13 0.13 -16.92
CA VAL A 61 -5.97 1.18 -15.91
C VAL A 61 -5.02 0.77 -14.78
N LEU A 62 -4.93 -0.52 -14.44
CA LEU A 62 -3.94 -1.01 -13.48
C LEU A 62 -2.53 -0.98 -14.07
N ILE A 63 -2.37 -1.46 -15.31
CA ILE A 63 -1.06 -1.46 -15.99
C ILE A 63 -0.53 -0.03 -16.09
N ASP A 64 -1.36 0.91 -16.51
CA ASP A 64 -1.00 2.32 -16.64
C ASP A 64 -0.52 2.92 -15.31
N GLN A 65 -1.19 2.62 -14.19
CA GLN A 65 -0.73 3.05 -12.86
C GLN A 65 0.59 2.39 -12.44
N LEU A 66 0.78 1.10 -12.73
CA LEU A 66 2.02 0.39 -12.40
C LEU A 66 3.21 0.95 -13.18
N GLU A 67 3.02 1.24 -14.46
CA GLU A 67 4.04 1.88 -15.31
C GLU A 67 4.35 3.30 -14.83
N ASP A 68 3.34 4.05 -14.43
CA ASP A 68 3.48 5.39 -13.87
C ASP A 68 4.28 5.37 -12.55
N TYR A 69 3.96 4.47 -11.60
CA TYR A 69 4.77 4.30 -10.39
C TYR A 69 6.22 3.92 -10.71
N ALA A 70 6.42 2.99 -11.64
CA ALA A 70 7.76 2.58 -12.06
C ALA A 70 8.55 3.75 -12.68
N ALA A 71 7.91 4.64 -13.41
CA ALA A 71 8.53 5.83 -13.96
C ALA A 71 8.88 6.84 -12.87
N GLN A 72 7.98 7.09 -11.93
CA GLN A 72 8.21 7.99 -10.79
C GLN A 72 9.38 7.53 -9.91
N ILE A 73 9.46 6.23 -9.59
CA ILE A 73 10.54 5.67 -8.78
C ILE A 73 11.90 5.79 -9.48
N ARG A 74 11.95 5.65 -10.81
CA ARG A 74 13.19 5.75 -11.58
C ARG A 74 13.65 7.18 -11.83
N HIS A 75 12.72 8.09 -12.02
CA HIS A 75 13.02 9.41 -12.61
C HIS A 75 12.46 10.59 -11.80
N GLY A 76 11.60 10.32 -10.77
CA GLY A 76 10.90 11.37 -10.01
C GLY A 76 10.07 12.32 -10.90
N PRO A 77 9.39 13.27 -10.32
CA PRO A 77 9.03 13.37 -8.91
C PRO A 77 7.96 12.34 -8.50
N LEU A 78 7.95 11.98 -7.22
CA LEU A 78 6.90 11.12 -6.68
C LEU A 78 5.59 11.90 -6.52
N ARG A 79 4.48 11.31 -6.98
CA ARG A 79 3.14 11.89 -6.89
C ARG A 79 2.24 11.18 -5.86
N ASP A 80 2.75 10.13 -5.22
CA ASP A 80 2.08 9.47 -4.11
C ASP A 80 2.55 10.09 -2.79
N PRO A 81 1.64 10.69 -2.00
CA PRO A 81 2.01 11.33 -0.73
C PRO A 81 2.62 10.37 0.29
N LEU A 82 2.11 9.12 0.37
CA LEU A 82 2.66 8.12 1.29
C LEU A 82 4.07 7.71 0.86
N LEU A 83 4.30 7.51 -0.43
CA LEU A 83 5.62 7.16 -0.96
C LEU A 83 6.61 8.33 -0.79
N ARG A 84 6.15 9.58 -0.92
CA ARG A 84 6.97 10.76 -0.59
C ARG A 84 7.41 10.78 0.86
N LEU A 85 6.52 10.43 1.80
CA LEU A 85 6.89 10.32 3.22
C LEU A 85 7.89 9.21 3.47
N LEU A 86 7.69 8.06 2.84
CA LEU A 86 8.56 6.89 3.03
C LEU A 86 10.00 7.14 2.59
N VAL A 87 10.22 7.97 1.57
CA VAL A 87 11.56 8.31 1.06
C VAL A 87 12.11 9.63 1.62
N ASN A 88 11.38 10.30 2.52
CA ASN A 88 11.79 11.58 3.10
C ASN A 88 12.83 11.35 4.19
N ASP A 89 14.03 11.88 3.99
CA ASP A 89 15.13 11.83 4.94
C ASP A 89 15.11 12.97 5.99
N LYS A 90 14.19 13.95 5.81
CA LYS A 90 14.04 15.13 6.70
C LYS A 90 12.84 14.98 7.62
N LEU A 91 12.87 13.98 8.47
CA LEU A 91 11.76 13.63 9.35
C LEU A 91 11.41 14.73 10.35
N GLU A 92 12.36 15.55 10.74
CA GLU A 92 12.14 16.72 11.61
C GLU A 92 11.33 17.84 10.95
N ALA A 93 11.25 17.84 9.62
CA ALA A 93 10.53 18.84 8.83
C ALA A 93 9.09 18.42 8.49
N LEU A 94 8.61 17.28 8.99
CA LEU A 94 7.25 16.81 8.74
C LEU A 94 6.22 17.81 9.28
N THR A 95 5.31 18.23 8.40
CA THR A 95 4.21 19.10 8.79
C THR A 95 3.14 18.34 9.57
N LEU A 96 2.26 19.06 10.24
CA LEU A 96 1.11 18.47 10.92
C LEU A 96 0.20 17.71 9.94
N ALA A 97 0.07 18.19 8.71
CA ALA A 97 -0.69 17.52 7.65
C ALA A 97 -0.05 16.18 7.25
N ASP A 98 1.30 16.14 7.11
CA ASP A 98 2.04 14.91 6.82
C ASP A 98 1.84 13.86 7.92
N LYS A 99 1.97 14.28 9.18
CA LYS A 99 1.79 13.41 10.34
C LYS A 99 0.36 12.84 10.41
N ARG A 100 -0.65 13.68 10.17
CA ARG A 100 -2.04 13.25 10.13
C ARG A 100 -2.28 12.26 8.99
N MET A 101 -1.81 12.55 7.79
CA MET A 101 -1.94 11.67 6.64
C MET A 101 -1.27 10.30 6.89
N ALA A 102 -0.07 10.27 7.49
CA ALA A 102 0.60 9.02 7.85
C ALA A 102 -0.24 8.18 8.82
N ILE A 103 -0.73 8.78 9.91
CA ILE A 103 -1.57 8.08 10.90
C ILE A 103 -2.85 7.54 10.26
N GLU A 104 -3.52 8.33 9.44
CA GLU A 104 -4.76 7.92 8.81
C GLU A 104 -4.55 6.80 7.78
N THR A 105 -3.46 6.85 7.03
CA THR A 105 -3.21 5.91 5.93
C THR A 105 -2.60 4.60 6.42
N CYS A 106 -1.60 4.65 7.30
CA CYS A 106 -0.86 3.45 7.72
C CYS A 106 -1.70 2.45 8.53
N PHE A 107 -2.81 2.88 9.13
CA PHE A 107 -3.70 1.99 9.87
C PHE A 107 -4.98 1.60 9.11
N ARG A 108 -5.10 1.97 7.82
CA ARG A 108 -6.19 1.50 6.93
C ARG A 108 -5.93 0.10 6.39
N VAL A 109 -5.81 -0.87 7.28
CA VAL A 109 -5.49 -2.26 6.97
C VAL A 109 -6.43 -3.21 7.70
N ASN A 110 -6.41 -4.49 7.35
CA ASN A 110 -7.10 -5.50 8.15
C ASN A 110 -6.38 -5.70 9.48
N HIS A 111 -6.91 -5.11 10.55
CA HIS A 111 -6.26 -5.09 11.86
C HIS A 111 -5.96 -6.50 12.38
N ALA A 112 -6.89 -7.44 12.26
CA ALA A 112 -6.71 -8.81 12.75
C ALA A 112 -5.56 -9.55 12.05
N ARG A 113 -5.33 -9.27 10.76
CA ARG A 113 -4.31 -9.95 9.95
C ARG A 113 -3.00 -9.19 9.83
N THR A 114 -2.97 -7.92 10.18
CA THR A 114 -1.79 -7.06 10.01
C THR A 114 -1.35 -6.47 11.35
N VAL A 115 -2.17 -5.69 12.01
CA VAL A 115 -1.79 -4.99 13.25
C VAL A 115 -1.64 -5.98 14.40
N GLU A 116 -2.64 -6.86 14.61
CA GLU A 116 -2.70 -7.76 15.77
C GLU A 116 -1.61 -8.84 15.74
N MET A 117 -1.14 -9.23 14.56
CA MET A 117 -0.11 -10.26 14.42
C MET A 117 1.29 -9.81 14.84
N PHE A 118 1.58 -8.49 14.78
CA PHE A 118 2.91 -7.95 15.01
C PHE A 118 2.96 -7.06 16.25
N ALA A 119 3.73 -7.49 17.27
CA ALA A 119 3.83 -6.74 18.52
C ALA A 119 4.29 -5.28 18.37
N PRO A 120 5.28 -4.95 17.51
CA PRO A 120 5.62 -3.55 17.25
C PRO A 120 4.46 -2.75 16.66
N TYR A 121 3.73 -3.33 15.70
CA TYR A 121 2.61 -2.65 15.05
C TYR A 121 1.44 -2.39 16.01
N ARG A 122 1.13 -3.35 16.92
CA ARG A 122 0.16 -3.11 18.00
C ARG A 122 0.54 -1.94 18.90
N ARG A 123 1.83 -1.77 19.20
CA ARG A 123 2.32 -0.63 20.00
C ARG A 123 2.12 0.69 19.27
N LEU A 124 2.44 0.74 17.97
CA LEU A 124 2.21 1.92 17.14
C LEU A 124 0.72 2.25 17.05
N HIS A 125 -0.14 1.25 16.90
CA HIS A 125 -1.59 1.44 16.89
C HIS A 125 -2.13 1.98 18.22
N ALA A 126 -1.61 1.51 19.35
CA ALA A 126 -1.98 2.05 20.65
C ALA A 126 -1.58 3.54 20.80
N LEU A 127 -0.39 3.92 20.32
CA LEU A 127 0.04 5.32 20.28
C LEU A 127 -0.82 6.17 19.31
N GLN A 128 -1.17 5.62 18.17
CA GLN A 128 -2.10 6.25 17.22
C GLN A 128 -3.46 6.53 17.87
N ALA A 129 -4.01 5.56 18.61
CA ALA A 129 -5.29 5.73 19.29
C ALA A 129 -5.24 6.85 20.34
N LEU A 130 -4.13 6.99 21.07
CA LEU A 130 -3.92 8.11 22.00
C LEU A 130 -3.82 9.44 21.24
N ALA A 131 -3.05 9.49 20.16
CA ALA A 131 -2.92 10.70 19.34
C ALA A 131 -4.26 11.15 18.75
N VAL A 132 -5.09 10.23 18.28
CA VAL A 132 -6.42 10.53 17.77
C VAL A 132 -7.35 11.06 18.88
N ALA A 133 -7.26 10.50 20.09
CA ALA A 133 -8.09 10.94 21.22
C ALA A 133 -7.75 12.35 21.70
N GLU A 134 -6.47 12.72 21.69
CA GLU A 134 -5.98 14.05 22.11
C GLU A 134 -6.01 15.11 20.99
N GLY A 135 -6.22 14.66 19.75
CA GLY A 135 -6.28 15.54 18.60
C GLY A 135 -4.91 16.06 18.13
N ASP A 136 -4.92 17.18 17.41
CA ASP A 136 -3.73 17.73 16.75
C ASP A 136 -2.59 18.08 17.72
N ASP A 137 -2.91 18.43 18.96
CA ASP A 137 -1.89 18.75 19.96
C ASP A 137 -0.95 17.56 20.20
N ALA A 138 -1.49 16.33 20.20
CA ALA A 138 -0.67 15.14 20.35
C ALA A 138 0.29 14.91 19.18
N LEU A 139 -0.11 15.25 17.97
CA LEU A 139 0.74 15.12 16.79
C LEU A 139 1.96 16.05 16.83
N THR A 140 1.86 17.16 17.58
CA THR A 140 3.00 18.07 17.80
C THR A 140 4.08 17.47 18.70
N TRP A 141 3.70 16.56 19.62
CA TRP A 141 4.63 15.93 20.55
C TRP A 141 5.37 14.73 19.96
N LEU A 142 4.77 14.08 18.97
CA LEU A 142 5.38 12.95 18.31
C LEU A 142 6.49 13.42 17.36
N SER A 143 7.69 12.85 17.52
CA SER A 143 8.81 13.14 16.64
C SER A 143 8.53 12.64 15.22
N GLY A 144 9.25 13.19 14.24
CA GLY A 144 9.16 12.68 12.86
C GLY A 144 9.54 11.20 12.75
N GLU A 145 10.46 10.71 13.57
CA GLU A 145 10.89 9.31 13.60
C GLU A 145 9.75 8.33 13.94
N TYR A 146 8.73 8.78 14.67
CA TYR A 146 7.54 7.96 14.92
C TYR A 146 6.76 7.66 13.63
N PHE A 147 6.86 8.54 12.62
CA PHE A 147 6.11 8.46 11.36
C PHE A 147 6.92 7.85 10.20
N ALA A 148 8.17 7.53 10.41
CA ALA A 148 9.06 6.85 9.47
C ALA A 148 9.05 5.34 9.72
#